data_1f192409b25d5c88eb116c844895bc98
#
_entry.id   1f192409b25d5c88eb116c844895bc98
#
_cell.length_a   1.000
_cell.length_b   1.000
_cell.length_c   1.000
_cell.angle_alpha   90.00
_cell.angle_beta   90.00
_cell.angle_gamma   90.00
#
_symmetry.space_group_name_H-M   'P 1'
#
loop_
_entity.id
_entity.type
_entity.pdbx_description
1 polymer ?
#
loop_
_entity_poly.entity_id
_entity_poly.type
_entity_poly.pdbx_seq_one_letter_code
_entity_poly.pdbx_strand_id
1 'polypeptide(L)'
;MSAPASQPDAAAVPSRYQPSHIAGNPALLTPLQRELIARVAALGPAFAARAERHDREASFPFDNYADLRAAGLLGICIPTAQGGLGADYATYVMVAAELGRWCGATALSFNMHVSSCLWAGEIADALDMTPAQRADHAANRRLHFGRIVREGKLYAQPFSEGGAAAAGAAPWGTLARQVDGGYVVTGKKIFASLAGAADTYGVLCTLVRPDRAGGGSRRDSMYLAVPADAPGVQVVGDWDPLGMRGTVSRNLLFTDVFVPETARMMPEGLYFQAASRFPHMFATLSPTYMGVAQAAYDFTVQYLRAELPGMPPVRRRMYPTKQYAVAEMRIKLEATRALFLQNARDACIDPDKDMRMRLYAAHHTIMENANDICRLAIRTCGGQSMLKSLPLERLYRDSRCGSLMLPWTAELCMDRLGRECLYEAGERDEAIE
;
A
#
# COMPACT_ATOMS: atom_id res chain seq x y z
N MET A 1 2.94 32.71 -46.87
CA MET A 1 3.09 32.13 -45.53
C MET A 1 3.46 30.67 -45.71
N SER A 2 4.76 30.37 -45.61
CA SER A 2 5.30 29.02 -45.80
C SER A 2 5.10 28.24 -44.50
N ALA A 3 4.56 27.01 -44.59
CA ALA A 3 4.43 26.09 -43.47
C ALA A 3 5.83 25.75 -42.89
N PRO A 4 5.96 25.62 -41.55
CA PRO A 4 7.24 25.22 -40.99
C PRO A 4 7.50 23.75 -41.35
N ALA A 5 8.73 23.52 -41.86
CA ALA A 5 9.20 22.17 -42.17
C ALA A 5 9.18 21.29 -40.92
N SER A 6 8.59 20.11 -41.05
CA SER A 6 8.62 19.07 -40.03
C SER A 6 10.09 18.69 -39.75
N GLN A 7 10.54 18.90 -38.52
CA GLN A 7 11.83 18.37 -38.08
C GLN A 7 11.77 16.83 -38.15
N PRO A 8 12.83 16.18 -38.68
CA PRO A 8 12.89 14.74 -38.72
C PRO A 8 12.87 14.19 -37.28
N ASP A 9 12.06 13.19 -37.03
CA ASP A 9 12.05 12.38 -35.80
C ASP A 9 13.49 11.95 -35.48
N ALA A 10 14.09 12.59 -34.48
CA ALA A 10 15.40 12.15 -33.98
C ALA A 10 15.19 10.75 -33.38
N ALA A 11 15.65 9.74 -34.10
CA ALA A 11 15.60 8.34 -33.66
C ALA A 11 16.09 8.27 -32.20
N ALA A 12 15.23 7.82 -31.31
CA ALA A 12 15.53 7.73 -29.89
C ALA A 12 16.80 6.88 -29.71
N VAL A 13 17.86 7.48 -29.17
CA VAL A 13 19.07 6.73 -28.81
C VAL A 13 18.68 5.73 -27.74
N PRO A 14 18.85 4.42 -27.95
CA PRO A 14 18.46 3.43 -26.97
C PRO A 14 19.20 3.67 -25.65
N SER A 15 18.47 3.68 -24.54
CA SER A 15 19.09 3.86 -23.22
C SER A 15 20.09 2.73 -22.94
N ARG A 16 21.32 3.13 -22.57
CA ARG A 16 22.34 2.20 -22.08
C ARG A 16 22.26 2.00 -20.57
N TYR A 17 21.38 2.74 -19.91
CA TYR A 17 21.15 2.58 -18.48
C TYR A 17 20.34 1.30 -18.24
N GLN A 18 20.87 0.45 -17.40
CA GLN A 18 20.16 -0.73 -16.89
C GLN A 18 19.73 -0.43 -15.44
N PRO A 19 18.45 -0.24 -15.20
CA PRO A 19 17.96 -0.04 -13.85
C PRO A 19 18.27 -1.24 -12.96
N SER A 20 18.64 -0.98 -11.71
CA SER A 20 18.81 -2.08 -10.74
C SER A 20 17.46 -2.77 -10.48
N HIS A 21 17.52 -4.08 -10.28
CA HIS A 21 16.34 -4.86 -9.85
C HIS A 21 15.81 -4.32 -8.52
N ILE A 22 14.49 -4.33 -8.30
CA ILE A 22 13.88 -3.81 -7.07
C ILE A 22 14.45 -4.47 -5.81
N ALA A 23 14.73 -5.76 -5.86
CA ALA A 23 15.35 -6.52 -4.78
C ALA A 23 16.89 -6.43 -4.74
N GLY A 24 17.52 -5.60 -5.57
CA GLY A 24 18.98 -5.49 -5.69
C GLY A 24 19.61 -6.70 -6.37
N ASN A 25 19.58 -7.87 -5.74
CA ASN A 25 20.12 -9.12 -6.30
C ASN A 25 19.00 -10.14 -6.56
N PRO A 26 18.57 -10.34 -7.82
CA PRO A 26 17.50 -11.29 -8.16
C PRO A 26 17.87 -12.76 -7.92
N ALA A 27 19.16 -13.10 -7.76
CA ALA A 27 19.57 -14.47 -7.46
C ALA A 27 19.13 -14.93 -6.06
N LEU A 28 18.86 -14.00 -5.15
CA LEU A 28 18.38 -14.28 -3.79
C LEU A 28 16.87 -14.51 -3.70
N LEU A 29 16.14 -14.30 -4.79
CA LEU A 29 14.69 -14.47 -4.84
C LEU A 29 14.29 -15.92 -5.08
N THR A 30 13.14 -16.31 -4.52
CA THR A 30 12.51 -17.59 -4.86
C THR A 30 12.03 -17.59 -6.32
N PRO A 31 11.75 -18.75 -6.93
CA PRO A 31 11.17 -18.82 -8.26
C PRO A 31 9.86 -18.03 -8.40
N LEU A 32 8.96 -18.14 -7.41
CA LEU A 32 7.68 -17.41 -7.39
C LEU A 32 7.89 -15.90 -7.32
N GLN A 33 8.80 -15.43 -6.47
CA GLN A 33 9.13 -14.00 -6.36
C GLN A 33 9.64 -13.45 -7.69
N ARG A 34 10.58 -14.14 -8.34
CA ARG A 34 11.09 -13.74 -9.66
C ARG A 34 9.99 -13.65 -10.70
N GLU A 35 9.13 -14.68 -10.75
CA GLU A 35 8.02 -14.75 -11.71
C GLU A 35 7.06 -13.58 -11.50
N LEU A 36 6.58 -13.36 -10.28
CA LEU A 36 5.56 -12.35 -10.00
C LEU A 36 6.09 -10.91 -10.17
N ILE A 37 7.35 -10.66 -9.78
CA ILE A 37 8.02 -9.37 -10.03
C ILE A 37 8.15 -9.15 -11.54
N ALA A 38 8.58 -10.14 -12.32
CA ALA A 38 8.70 -10.02 -13.77
C ALA A 38 7.33 -9.80 -14.43
N ARG A 39 6.27 -10.43 -13.92
CA ARG A 39 4.89 -10.26 -14.41
C ARG A 39 4.43 -8.80 -14.24
N VAL A 40 4.69 -8.18 -13.09
CA VAL A 40 4.39 -6.75 -12.85
C VAL A 40 5.29 -5.86 -13.69
N ALA A 41 6.59 -6.15 -13.80
CA ALA A 41 7.51 -5.37 -14.62
C ALA A 41 7.10 -5.33 -16.10
N ALA A 42 6.50 -6.41 -16.62
CA ALA A 42 5.96 -6.45 -17.99
C ALA A 42 4.75 -5.51 -18.19
N LEU A 43 3.92 -5.30 -17.16
CA LEU A 43 2.79 -4.36 -17.18
C LEU A 43 3.24 -2.91 -16.94
N GLY A 44 4.39 -2.74 -16.33
CA GLY A 44 4.90 -1.48 -15.81
C GLY A 44 4.89 -0.31 -16.80
N PRO A 45 5.43 -0.45 -18.04
CA PRO A 45 5.45 0.64 -19.01
C PRO A 45 4.05 1.21 -19.31
N ALA A 46 3.02 0.36 -19.39
CA ALA A 46 1.64 0.80 -19.59
C ALA A 46 1.11 1.58 -18.38
N PHE A 47 1.43 1.13 -17.15
CA PHE A 47 1.05 1.81 -15.93
C PHE A 47 1.71 3.19 -15.81
N ALA A 48 3.00 3.28 -16.11
CA ALA A 48 3.73 4.54 -16.11
C ALA A 48 3.16 5.54 -17.13
N ALA A 49 2.80 5.07 -18.32
CA ALA A 49 2.21 5.91 -19.37
C ALA A 49 0.84 6.49 -19.00
N ARG A 50 0.03 5.75 -18.23
CA ARG A 50 -1.30 6.18 -17.79
C ARG A 50 -1.25 7.06 -16.52
N ALA A 51 -0.18 6.97 -15.74
CA ALA A 51 -0.09 7.57 -14.40
C ALA A 51 -0.23 9.09 -14.41
N GLU A 52 0.28 9.80 -15.44
CA GLU A 52 0.13 11.26 -15.57
C GLU A 52 -1.35 11.65 -15.69
N ARG A 53 -2.13 10.95 -16.53
CA ARG A 53 -3.56 11.23 -16.71
C ARG A 53 -4.32 11.07 -15.39
N HIS A 54 -4.13 9.94 -14.69
CA HIS A 54 -4.84 9.68 -13.45
C HIS A 54 -4.45 10.62 -12.30
N ASP A 55 -3.19 11.07 -12.28
CA ASP A 55 -2.75 12.10 -11.35
C ASP A 55 -3.42 13.45 -11.65
N ARG A 56 -3.46 13.88 -12.90
CA ARG A 56 -4.05 15.16 -13.32
C ARG A 56 -5.55 15.21 -13.01
N GLU A 57 -6.26 14.14 -13.34
CA GLU A 57 -7.72 14.03 -13.23
C GLU A 57 -8.17 13.61 -11.82
N ALA A 58 -7.27 13.20 -10.93
CA ALA A 58 -7.61 12.52 -9.68
C ALA A 58 -8.58 11.35 -9.93
N SER A 59 -8.36 10.57 -11.00
CA SER A 59 -9.22 9.50 -11.47
C SER A 59 -8.65 8.12 -11.16
N PHE A 60 -9.53 7.15 -10.88
CA PHE A 60 -9.10 5.79 -10.57
C PHE A 60 -8.60 5.06 -11.84
N PRO A 61 -7.47 4.35 -11.80
CA PRO A 61 -6.85 3.71 -12.96
C PRO A 61 -7.49 2.36 -13.30
N PHE A 62 -8.74 2.34 -13.73
CA PHE A 62 -9.48 1.11 -14.08
C PHE A 62 -8.75 0.24 -15.10
N ASP A 63 -8.06 0.86 -16.08
CA ASP A 63 -7.27 0.14 -17.08
C ASP A 63 -6.13 -0.66 -16.44
N ASN A 64 -5.45 -0.10 -15.42
CA ASN A 64 -4.40 -0.80 -14.69
C ASN A 64 -4.96 -2.01 -13.92
N TYR A 65 -6.16 -1.87 -13.37
CA TYR A 65 -6.84 -2.96 -12.67
C TYR A 65 -7.38 -4.04 -13.62
N ALA A 66 -7.75 -3.66 -14.85
CA ALA A 66 -8.05 -4.65 -15.90
C ALA A 66 -6.83 -5.49 -16.26
N ASP A 67 -5.66 -4.84 -16.40
CA ASP A 67 -4.38 -5.53 -16.66
C ASP A 67 -3.97 -6.43 -15.48
N LEU A 68 -4.09 -5.94 -14.23
CA LEU A 68 -3.82 -6.74 -13.03
C LEU A 68 -4.73 -7.98 -12.94
N ARG A 69 -6.02 -7.80 -13.29
CA ARG A 69 -6.99 -8.91 -13.34
C ARG A 69 -6.60 -9.93 -14.40
N ALA A 70 -6.30 -9.48 -15.63
CA ALA A 70 -5.89 -10.35 -16.73
C ALA A 70 -4.62 -11.13 -16.40
N ALA A 71 -3.70 -10.54 -15.63
CA ALA A 71 -2.48 -11.17 -15.14
C ALA A 71 -2.71 -12.09 -13.92
N GLY A 72 -3.94 -12.24 -13.41
CA GLY A 72 -4.26 -13.05 -12.22
C GLY A 72 -3.79 -12.45 -10.90
N LEU A 73 -3.29 -11.21 -10.91
CA LEU A 73 -2.65 -10.59 -9.73
C LEU A 73 -3.65 -10.16 -8.64
N LEU A 74 -4.96 -10.07 -8.94
CA LEU A 74 -5.96 -9.79 -7.91
C LEU A 74 -5.98 -10.88 -6.82
N GLY A 75 -5.70 -12.13 -7.20
CA GLY A 75 -5.62 -13.25 -6.25
C GLY A 75 -4.20 -13.55 -5.76
N ILE A 76 -3.28 -12.59 -5.76
CA ILE A 76 -1.86 -12.82 -5.48
C ILE A 76 -1.61 -13.55 -4.16
N CYS A 77 -2.25 -13.15 -3.06
CA CYS A 77 -2.10 -13.76 -1.74
C CYS A 77 -3.18 -14.81 -1.41
N ILE A 78 -4.07 -15.12 -2.37
CA ILE A 78 -5.03 -16.21 -2.18
C ILE A 78 -4.32 -17.55 -2.39
N PRO A 79 -4.52 -18.54 -1.50
CA PRO A 79 -3.89 -19.86 -1.64
C PRO A 79 -4.18 -20.50 -2.99
N THR A 80 -3.20 -21.23 -3.53
CA THR A 80 -3.33 -21.95 -4.84
C THR A 80 -4.48 -22.95 -4.82
N ALA A 81 -4.74 -23.60 -3.70
CA ALA A 81 -5.88 -24.49 -3.50
C ALA A 81 -7.26 -23.81 -3.65
N GLN A 82 -7.29 -22.48 -3.63
CA GLN A 82 -8.49 -21.66 -3.84
C GLN A 82 -8.42 -20.85 -5.14
N GLY A 83 -7.46 -21.17 -6.03
CA GLY A 83 -7.29 -20.57 -7.34
C GLY A 83 -6.47 -19.30 -7.39
N GLY A 84 -5.84 -18.89 -6.31
CA GLY A 84 -4.92 -17.76 -6.25
C GLY A 84 -3.47 -18.12 -6.60
N LEU A 85 -2.55 -17.18 -6.42
CA LEU A 85 -1.12 -17.36 -6.73
C LEU A 85 -0.29 -17.80 -5.52
N GLY A 86 -0.85 -17.82 -4.31
CA GLY A 86 -0.22 -18.34 -3.10
C GLY A 86 1.01 -17.54 -2.63
N ALA A 87 1.08 -16.25 -2.95
CA ALA A 87 2.18 -15.41 -2.47
C ALA A 87 2.02 -15.15 -0.97
N ASP A 88 3.11 -15.35 -0.24
CA ASP A 88 3.26 -14.95 1.15
C ASP A 88 3.48 -13.44 1.30
N TYR A 89 3.52 -12.96 2.55
CA TYR A 89 3.79 -11.55 2.85
C TYR A 89 5.07 -11.04 2.20
N ALA A 90 6.19 -11.78 2.33
CA ALA A 90 7.48 -11.37 1.79
C ALA A 90 7.47 -11.26 0.26
N THR A 91 6.80 -12.17 -0.43
CA THR A 91 6.60 -12.13 -1.88
C THR A 91 5.74 -10.94 -2.27
N TYR A 92 4.63 -10.72 -1.57
CA TYR A 92 3.73 -9.62 -1.86
C TYR A 92 4.40 -8.25 -1.75
N VAL A 93 5.16 -7.98 -0.67
CA VAL A 93 5.79 -6.67 -0.49
C VAL A 93 6.83 -6.37 -1.58
N MET A 94 7.52 -7.38 -2.12
CA MET A 94 8.44 -7.20 -3.26
C MET A 94 7.70 -6.87 -4.55
N VAL A 95 6.57 -7.53 -4.80
CA VAL A 95 5.69 -7.26 -5.94
C VAL A 95 5.09 -5.85 -5.85
N ALA A 96 4.64 -5.45 -4.66
CA ALA A 96 4.11 -4.11 -4.40
C ALA A 96 5.18 -3.02 -4.62
N ALA A 97 6.44 -3.28 -4.26
CA ALA A 97 7.54 -2.35 -4.52
C ALA A 97 7.83 -2.21 -6.03
N GLU A 98 7.82 -3.30 -6.78
CA GLU A 98 7.95 -3.23 -8.24
C GLU A 98 6.77 -2.46 -8.87
N LEU A 99 5.54 -2.71 -8.41
CA LEU A 99 4.37 -1.97 -8.88
C LEU A 99 4.48 -0.47 -8.57
N GLY A 100 4.94 -0.10 -7.37
CA GLY A 100 5.18 1.28 -6.94
C GLY A 100 6.20 2.03 -7.80
N ARG A 101 7.18 1.32 -8.36
CA ARG A 101 8.15 1.85 -9.30
C ARG A 101 7.49 2.38 -10.58
N TRP A 102 6.40 1.79 -11.02
CA TRP A 102 5.70 2.17 -12.24
C TRP A 102 4.55 3.15 -11.99
N CYS A 103 3.76 2.89 -10.94
CA CYS A 103 2.66 3.77 -10.54
C CYS A 103 2.37 3.66 -9.04
N GLY A 104 2.80 4.67 -8.26
CA GLY A 104 2.58 4.70 -6.81
C GLY A 104 1.12 4.64 -6.40
N ALA A 105 0.23 5.36 -7.09
CA ALA A 105 -1.20 5.35 -6.79
C ALA A 105 -1.84 3.97 -7.03
N THR A 106 -1.46 3.27 -8.12
CA THR A 106 -1.91 1.90 -8.37
C THR A 106 -1.39 0.94 -7.30
N ALA A 107 -0.10 1.03 -6.93
CA ALA A 107 0.47 0.17 -5.90
C ALA A 107 -0.19 0.37 -4.53
N LEU A 108 -0.42 1.63 -4.14
CA LEU A 108 -1.04 1.97 -2.86
C LEU A 108 -2.50 1.49 -2.80
N SER A 109 -3.29 1.72 -3.85
CA SER A 109 -4.66 1.22 -3.90
C SER A 109 -4.71 -0.32 -4.01
N PHE A 110 -3.79 -0.93 -4.74
CA PHE A 110 -3.67 -2.40 -4.81
C PHE A 110 -3.34 -3.01 -3.45
N ASN A 111 -2.55 -2.33 -2.60
CA ASN A 111 -2.34 -2.76 -1.22
C ASN A 111 -3.66 -2.85 -0.43
N MET A 112 -4.60 -1.93 -0.64
CA MET A 112 -5.91 -1.99 0.04
C MET A 112 -6.75 -3.19 -0.42
N HIS A 113 -6.60 -3.59 -1.68
CA HIS A 113 -7.23 -4.81 -2.18
C HIS A 113 -6.58 -6.07 -1.61
N VAL A 114 -5.26 -6.17 -1.71
CA VAL A 114 -4.52 -7.38 -1.29
C VAL A 114 -4.58 -7.59 0.22
N SER A 115 -4.54 -6.52 1.02
CA SER A 115 -4.62 -6.60 2.48
C SER A 115 -5.86 -7.36 2.96
N SER A 116 -7.02 -7.19 2.29
CA SER A 116 -8.23 -7.92 2.64
C SER A 116 -8.09 -9.45 2.49
N CYS A 117 -7.30 -9.91 1.51
CA CYS A 117 -7.03 -11.34 1.30
C CYS A 117 -5.91 -11.84 2.23
N LEU A 118 -4.85 -11.06 2.36
CA LEU A 118 -3.67 -11.42 3.14
C LEU A 118 -4.02 -11.62 4.62
N TRP A 119 -4.80 -10.70 5.19
CA TRP A 119 -5.21 -10.81 6.60
C TRP A 119 -6.19 -11.96 6.83
N ALA A 120 -7.12 -12.17 5.94
CA ALA A 120 -8.09 -13.26 6.01
C ALA A 120 -7.53 -14.62 5.55
N GLY A 121 -6.35 -14.64 4.93
CA GLY A 121 -5.65 -15.82 4.42
C GLY A 121 -4.59 -16.34 5.38
N GLU A 122 -3.35 -16.27 4.94
CA GLU A 122 -2.17 -16.83 5.63
C GLU A 122 -2.04 -16.34 7.08
N ILE A 123 -2.24 -15.03 7.30
CA ILE A 123 -2.10 -14.46 8.64
C ILE A 123 -3.16 -15.02 9.59
N ALA A 124 -4.44 -15.08 9.16
CA ALA A 124 -5.51 -15.64 9.98
C ALA A 124 -5.29 -17.12 10.32
N ASP A 125 -4.73 -17.89 9.39
CA ASP A 125 -4.46 -19.32 9.62
C ASP A 125 -3.44 -19.57 10.75
N ALA A 126 -2.53 -18.61 10.97
CA ALA A 126 -1.52 -18.66 12.03
C ALA A 126 -2.02 -18.16 13.40
N LEU A 127 -3.27 -17.68 13.50
CA LEU A 127 -3.84 -17.14 14.74
C LEU A 127 -4.67 -18.18 15.48
N ASP A 128 -4.97 -17.87 16.75
CA ASP A 128 -5.73 -18.75 17.62
C ASP A 128 -7.23 -18.67 17.31
N MET A 129 -7.77 -19.78 16.87
CA MET A 129 -9.20 -19.97 16.61
C MET A 129 -9.68 -21.29 17.21
N THR A 130 -10.87 -21.29 17.77
CA THR A 130 -11.57 -22.55 18.11
C THR A 130 -11.86 -23.35 16.83
N PRO A 131 -12.09 -24.67 16.91
CA PRO A 131 -12.46 -25.47 15.75
C PRO A 131 -13.70 -24.93 15.01
N ALA A 132 -14.69 -24.42 15.72
CA ALA A 132 -15.90 -23.82 15.15
C ALA A 132 -15.59 -22.51 14.40
N GLN A 133 -14.80 -21.62 15.00
CA GLN A 133 -14.35 -20.38 14.34
C GLN A 133 -13.54 -20.66 13.07
N ARG A 134 -12.65 -21.67 13.10
CA ARG A 134 -11.84 -22.06 11.96
C ARG A 134 -12.69 -22.61 10.81
N ALA A 135 -13.72 -23.42 11.12
CA ALA A 135 -14.64 -23.96 10.13
C ALA A 135 -15.48 -22.84 9.47
N ASP A 136 -16.05 -21.94 10.29
CA ASP A 136 -16.82 -20.78 9.82
C ASP A 136 -15.95 -19.85 8.97
N HIS A 137 -14.76 -19.51 9.46
CA HIS A 137 -13.81 -18.69 8.71
C HIS A 137 -13.43 -19.31 7.36
N ALA A 138 -13.16 -20.60 7.32
CA ALA A 138 -12.82 -21.31 6.09
C ALA A 138 -13.99 -21.28 5.07
N ALA A 139 -15.23 -21.38 5.54
CA ALA A 139 -16.41 -21.28 4.68
C ALA A 139 -16.58 -19.87 4.10
N ASN A 140 -16.53 -18.85 4.95
CA ASN A 140 -16.72 -17.45 4.55
C ASN A 140 -15.59 -16.95 3.62
N ARG A 141 -14.32 -17.23 3.95
CA ARG A 141 -13.20 -16.81 3.09
C ARG A 141 -13.23 -17.49 1.72
N ARG A 142 -13.69 -18.75 1.63
CA ARG A 142 -13.88 -19.43 0.34
C ARG A 142 -14.86 -18.67 -0.56
N LEU A 143 -15.93 -18.11 0.02
CA LEU A 143 -16.87 -17.26 -0.69
C LEU A 143 -16.19 -15.99 -1.20
N HIS A 144 -15.51 -15.25 -0.32
CA HIS A 144 -14.85 -13.99 -0.67
C HIS A 144 -13.70 -14.18 -1.66
N PHE A 145 -12.86 -15.19 -1.44
CA PHE A 145 -11.76 -15.50 -2.37
C PHE A 145 -12.30 -15.93 -3.75
N GLY A 146 -13.39 -16.67 -3.77
CA GLY A 146 -14.06 -17.05 -5.02
C GLY A 146 -14.55 -15.85 -5.82
N ARG A 147 -15.08 -14.82 -5.18
CA ARG A 147 -15.47 -13.56 -5.82
C ARG A 147 -14.27 -12.85 -6.45
N ILE A 148 -13.13 -12.83 -5.76
CA ILE A 148 -11.91 -12.20 -6.29
C ILE A 148 -11.35 -13.00 -7.47
N VAL A 149 -11.15 -14.31 -7.30
CA VAL A 149 -10.44 -15.13 -8.29
C VAL A 149 -11.30 -15.43 -9.52
N ARG A 150 -12.58 -15.80 -9.31
CA ARG A 150 -13.45 -16.23 -10.42
C ARG A 150 -14.23 -15.08 -11.06
N GLU A 151 -14.64 -14.10 -10.25
CA GLU A 151 -15.48 -12.99 -10.72
C GLU A 151 -14.67 -11.70 -10.94
N GLY A 152 -13.40 -11.67 -10.54
CA GLY A 152 -12.51 -10.51 -10.66
C GLY A 152 -12.94 -9.33 -9.79
N LYS A 153 -13.66 -9.57 -8.68
CA LYS A 153 -14.16 -8.52 -7.80
C LYS A 153 -13.04 -7.80 -7.04
N LEU A 154 -13.16 -6.48 -6.97
CA LEU A 154 -12.24 -5.63 -6.23
C LEU A 154 -12.72 -5.45 -4.80
N TYR A 155 -11.82 -5.71 -3.87
CA TYR A 155 -12.02 -5.41 -2.45
C TYR A 155 -11.20 -4.18 -2.06
N ALA A 156 -11.67 -3.41 -1.10
CA ALA A 156 -10.92 -2.33 -0.50
C ALA A 156 -10.99 -2.45 1.02
N GLN A 157 -9.94 -2.03 1.70
CA GLN A 157 -9.91 -1.96 3.16
C GLN A 157 -9.89 -0.50 3.63
N PRO A 158 -11.04 0.15 3.81
CA PRO A 158 -11.12 1.47 4.42
C PRO A 158 -10.80 1.35 5.91
N PHE A 159 -9.63 1.84 6.29
CA PHE A 159 -9.11 1.69 7.65
C PHE A 159 -9.46 2.89 8.53
N SER A 160 -9.18 4.10 8.06
CA SER A 160 -9.13 5.31 8.87
C SER A 160 -10.52 5.88 9.19
N GLU A 161 -10.69 6.35 10.43
CA GLU A 161 -11.87 7.10 10.89
C GLU A 161 -11.49 8.49 11.41
N GLY A 162 -10.19 8.74 11.56
CA GLY A 162 -9.64 9.88 12.30
C GLY A 162 -9.53 9.60 13.80
N GLY A 163 -8.82 10.46 14.50
CA GLY A 163 -8.67 10.39 15.96
C GLY A 163 -7.96 9.13 16.48
N ALA A 164 -8.25 8.77 17.72
CA ALA A 164 -7.57 7.72 18.47
C ALA A 164 -7.77 6.29 17.87
N ALA A 165 -8.88 6.04 17.21
CA ALA A 165 -9.14 4.73 16.56
C ALA A 165 -8.15 4.45 15.44
N ALA A 166 -7.83 5.45 14.62
CA ALA A 166 -6.89 5.30 13.52
C ALA A 166 -5.45 5.02 14.00
N ALA A 167 -5.06 5.58 15.15
CA ALA A 167 -3.78 5.27 15.79
C ALA A 167 -3.79 3.93 16.56
N GLY A 168 -4.92 3.20 16.54
CA GLY A 168 -5.10 1.96 17.28
C GLY A 168 -5.25 2.17 18.80
N ALA A 169 -5.52 3.41 19.25
CA ALA A 169 -5.66 3.74 20.67
C ALA A 169 -7.08 3.55 21.23
N ALA A 170 -8.09 3.43 20.39
CA ALA A 170 -9.49 3.26 20.76
C ALA A 170 -10.18 2.19 19.88
N PRO A 171 -11.36 1.69 20.30
CA PRO A 171 -12.23 0.90 19.42
C PRO A 171 -12.65 1.70 18.18
N TRP A 172 -13.13 0.99 17.14
CA TRP A 172 -13.65 1.62 15.93
C TRP A 172 -14.94 2.39 16.25
N GLY A 173 -15.06 3.61 15.72
CA GLY A 173 -16.29 4.41 15.80
C GLY A 173 -17.37 3.93 14.86
N THR A 174 -17.02 3.22 13.77
CA THR A 174 -17.96 2.45 12.95
C THR A 174 -18.45 1.26 13.76
N LEU A 175 -19.76 1.10 13.88
CA LEU A 175 -20.41 0.10 14.73
C LEU A 175 -21.07 -0.98 13.88
N ALA A 176 -21.06 -2.21 14.39
CA ALA A 176 -21.87 -3.31 13.88
C ALA A 176 -22.82 -3.78 14.99
N ARG A 177 -24.12 -3.78 14.70
CA ARG A 177 -25.13 -4.33 15.59
C ARG A 177 -25.61 -5.66 15.03
N GLN A 178 -25.52 -6.71 15.82
CA GLN A 178 -26.04 -8.03 15.42
C GLN A 178 -27.56 -8.00 15.35
N VAL A 179 -28.09 -8.56 14.29
CA VAL A 179 -29.53 -8.72 14.04
C VAL A 179 -29.81 -10.13 13.54
N ASP A 180 -31.07 -10.49 13.34
CA ASP A 180 -31.41 -11.79 12.76
C ASP A 180 -30.79 -11.94 11.37
N GLY A 181 -30.05 -13.01 11.15
CA GLY A 181 -29.37 -13.35 9.88
C GLY A 181 -28.13 -12.51 9.51
N GLY A 182 -27.67 -11.57 10.37
CA GLY A 182 -26.51 -10.76 10.02
C GLY A 182 -26.20 -9.58 10.93
N TYR A 183 -25.72 -8.51 10.32
CA TYR A 183 -25.28 -7.30 11.02
C TYR A 183 -25.82 -6.04 10.33
N VAL A 184 -26.08 -5.01 11.12
CA VAL A 184 -26.33 -3.65 10.64
C VAL A 184 -25.11 -2.79 10.95
N VAL A 185 -24.50 -2.21 9.91
CA VAL A 185 -23.28 -1.40 9.99
C VAL A 185 -23.63 0.07 9.86
N THR A 186 -23.16 0.88 10.83
CA THR A 186 -23.36 2.35 10.83
C THR A 186 -22.07 3.04 11.22
N GLY A 187 -21.65 4.06 10.44
CA GLY A 187 -20.44 4.83 10.73
C GLY A 187 -19.84 5.49 9.51
N LYS A 188 -18.57 5.90 9.63
CA LYS A 188 -17.85 6.65 8.59
C LYS A 188 -16.40 6.19 8.49
N LYS A 189 -15.90 6.05 7.26
CA LYS A 189 -14.48 5.88 6.98
C LYS A 189 -13.97 7.07 6.17
N ILE A 190 -12.72 7.47 6.42
CA ILE A 190 -12.02 8.54 5.70
C ILE A 190 -10.80 7.97 5.00
N PHE A 191 -10.29 8.68 3.98
CA PHE A 191 -9.16 8.22 3.16
C PHE A 191 -9.35 6.78 2.65
N ALA A 192 -10.58 6.45 2.22
CA ALA A 192 -10.94 5.12 1.72
C ALA A 192 -10.49 4.96 0.27
N SER A 193 -9.26 4.48 0.06
CA SER A 193 -8.77 4.17 -1.29
C SER A 193 -9.72 3.21 -2.01
N LEU A 194 -9.86 3.34 -3.33
CA LEU A 194 -10.85 2.65 -4.17
C LEU A 194 -12.32 3.05 -3.86
N ALA A 195 -12.58 4.16 -3.19
CA ALA A 195 -13.96 4.61 -2.97
C ALA A 195 -14.69 4.89 -4.30
N GLY A 196 -15.75 4.13 -4.56
CA GLY A 196 -16.49 4.16 -5.83
C GLY A 196 -15.88 3.30 -6.94
N ALA A 197 -14.76 2.62 -6.71
CA ALA A 197 -14.14 1.69 -7.65
C ALA A 197 -14.15 0.23 -7.15
N ALA A 198 -14.14 0.00 -5.83
CA ALA A 198 -14.26 -1.34 -5.27
C ALA A 198 -15.68 -1.89 -5.39
N ASP A 199 -15.80 -3.20 -5.56
CA ASP A 199 -17.07 -3.94 -5.49
C ASP A 199 -17.48 -4.23 -4.03
N THR A 200 -16.51 -4.30 -3.12
CA THR A 200 -16.73 -4.64 -1.71
C THR A 200 -15.75 -3.88 -0.81
N TYR A 201 -16.25 -3.35 0.28
CA TYR A 201 -15.46 -2.73 1.33
C TYR A 201 -15.30 -3.70 2.50
N GLY A 202 -14.05 -4.07 2.84
CA GLY A 202 -13.72 -4.76 4.07
C GLY A 202 -13.70 -3.77 5.23
N VAL A 203 -14.80 -3.67 5.96
CA VAL A 203 -15.03 -2.65 6.98
C VAL A 203 -14.68 -3.18 8.35
N LEU A 204 -13.72 -2.52 8.99
CA LEU A 204 -13.43 -2.72 10.41
C LEU A 204 -14.42 -1.92 11.25
N CYS A 205 -15.09 -2.58 12.17
CA CYS A 205 -16.09 -1.98 13.05
C CYS A 205 -16.05 -2.63 14.44
N THR A 206 -16.70 -2.00 15.41
CA THR A 206 -16.86 -2.52 16.78
C THR A 206 -18.24 -3.15 16.91
N LEU A 207 -18.30 -4.41 17.37
CA LEU A 207 -19.58 -5.07 17.67
C LEU A 207 -20.21 -4.44 18.91
N VAL A 208 -21.45 -3.97 18.76
CA VAL A 208 -22.23 -3.42 19.87
C VAL A 208 -22.66 -4.54 20.82
N ARG A 209 -22.34 -4.38 22.09
CA ARG A 209 -22.71 -5.29 23.18
C ARG A 209 -23.77 -4.64 24.05
N PRO A 210 -25.02 -5.14 24.07
CA PRO A 210 -26.09 -4.56 24.87
C PRO A 210 -25.82 -4.56 26.40
N ASP A 211 -25.03 -5.53 26.86
CA ASP A 211 -24.64 -5.71 28.25
C ASP A 211 -23.49 -4.81 28.74
N ARG A 212 -22.87 -4.01 27.83
CA ARG A 212 -21.76 -3.13 28.13
C ARG A 212 -22.14 -1.65 28.00
N ALA A 213 -22.57 -1.05 29.11
CA ALA A 213 -22.98 0.35 29.17
C ALA A 213 -21.87 1.40 28.93
N GLY A 214 -20.64 0.99 28.65
CA GLY A 214 -19.47 1.90 28.54
C GLY A 214 -18.75 1.92 27.19
N GLY A 215 -19.37 1.39 26.13
CA GLY A 215 -18.74 1.31 24.80
C GLY A 215 -17.97 0.00 24.58
N GLY A 216 -17.61 -0.27 23.31
CA GLY A 216 -16.91 -1.48 22.90
C GLY A 216 -15.44 -1.50 23.31
N SER A 217 -14.85 -2.67 23.24
CA SER A 217 -13.43 -2.93 23.38
C SER A 217 -12.81 -3.14 22.00
N ARG A 218 -11.50 -2.95 21.83
CA ARG A 218 -10.79 -3.35 20.60
C ARG A 218 -10.93 -4.85 20.32
N ARG A 219 -11.18 -5.66 21.34
CA ARG A 219 -11.44 -7.12 21.21
C ARG A 219 -12.80 -7.41 20.59
N ASP A 220 -13.74 -6.46 20.62
CA ASP A 220 -15.03 -6.56 19.95
C ASP A 220 -14.94 -6.19 18.46
N SER A 221 -13.74 -6.25 17.86
CA SER A 221 -13.52 -5.91 16.46
C SER A 221 -14.15 -6.92 15.53
N MET A 222 -14.90 -6.42 14.55
CA MET A 222 -15.46 -7.17 13.44
C MET A 222 -14.80 -6.72 12.14
N TYR A 223 -14.61 -7.66 11.21
CA TYR A 223 -14.15 -7.37 9.87
C TYR A 223 -15.18 -7.90 8.87
N LEU A 224 -15.97 -6.98 8.31
CA LEU A 224 -17.16 -7.28 7.51
C LEU A 224 -17.00 -6.84 6.07
N ALA A 225 -17.32 -7.72 5.13
CA ALA A 225 -17.39 -7.42 3.70
C ALA A 225 -18.73 -6.73 3.38
N VAL A 226 -18.70 -5.43 3.18
CA VAL A 226 -19.87 -4.60 2.83
C VAL A 226 -19.90 -4.39 1.30
N PRO A 227 -20.91 -4.87 0.57
CA PRO A 227 -21.04 -4.57 -0.86
C PRO A 227 -21.10 -3.06 -1.12
N ALA A 228 -20.40 -2.59 -2.15
CA ALA A 228 -20.33 -1.15 -2.43
C ALA A 228 -21.68 -0.55 -2.87
N ASP A 229 -22.55 -1.39 -3.42
CA ASP A 229 -23.90 -1.05 -3.89
C ASP A 229 -25.00 -1.34 -2.85
N ALA A 230 -24.63 -1.77 -1.62
CA ALA A 230 -25.62 -2.02 -0.59
C ALA A 230 -26.37 -0.74 -0.19
N PRO A 231 -27.70 -0.83 0.03
CA PRO A 231 -28.48 0.32 0.52
C PRO A 231 -27.85 0.91 1.79
N GLY A 232 -27.70 2.24 1.81
CA GLY A 232 -27.07 2.97 2.92
C GLY A 232 -25.56 3.18 2.78
N VAL A 233 -24.89 2.63 1.77
CA VAL A 233 -23.48 2.94 1.45
C VAL A 233 -23.43 4.18 0.56
N GLN A 234 -22.64 5.16 0.96
CA GLN A 234 -22.43 6.39 0.18
C GLN A 234 -20.95 6.74 0.10
N VAL A 235 -20.49 7.11 -1.09
CA VAL A 235 -19.19 7.74 -1.32
C VAL A 235 -19.39 9.24 -1.24
N VAL A 236 -18.70 9.90 -0.31
CA VAL A 236 -18.92 11.32 -0.02
C VAL A 236 -17.61 12.11 0.01
N GLY A 237 -17.72 13.44 -0.19
CA GLY A 237 -16.59 14.36 -0.21
C GLY A 237 -15.81 14.35 -1.53
N ASP A 238 -14.93 15.33 -1.69
CA ASP A 238 -14.08 15.50 -2.86
C ASP A 238 -12.72 14.81 -2.65
N TRP A 239 -11.98 14.65 -3.73
CA TRP A 239 -10.63 14.08 -3.69
C TRP A 239 -9.66 14.96 -4.47
N ASP A 240 -8.97 15.86 -3.75
CA ASP A 240 -7.95 16.75 -4.31
C ASP A 240 -6.71 16.81 -3.40
N PRO A 241 -5.98 15.72 -3.22
CA PRO A 241 -4.81 15.64 -2.36
C PRO A 241 -3.55 16.16 -3.07
N LEU A 242 -2.49 16.34 -2.26
CA LEU A 242 -1.16 16.68 -2.72
C LEU A 242 -0.60 15.66 -3.74
N GLY A 243 -0.67 14.39 -3.44
CA GLY A 243 -0.17 13.26 -4.22
C GLY A 243 -1.04 12.03 -4.07
N MET A 244 -0.62 10.92 -4.68
CA MET A 244 -1.39 9.66 -4.70
C MET A 244 -2.82 9.84 -5.24
N ARG A 245 -3.00 10.81 -6.15
CA ARG A 245 -4.31 11.28 -6.64
C ARG A 245 -5.13 10.17 -7.29
N GLY A 246 -4.49 9.24 -8.00
CA GLY A 246 -5.14 8.09 -8.63
C GLY A 246 -5.66 7.02 -7.65
N THR A 247 -5.49 7.15 -6.34
CA THR A 247 -6.07 6.21 -5.35
C THR A 247 -7.55 6.44 -5.11
N VAL A 248 -8.05 7.65 -5.40
CA VAL A 248 -9.43 8.10 -5.16
C VAL A 248 -9.90 7.72 -3.76
N SER A 249 -9.16 8.25 -2.75
CA SER A 249 -9.37 7.89 -1.34
C SER A 249 -10.41 8.80 -0.67
N ARG A 250 -11.63 8.82 -1.22
CA ARG A 250 -12.77 9.59 -0.69
C ARG A 250 -13.27 9.00 0.63
N ASN A 251 -14.27 9.63 1.21
CA ASN A 251 -14.90 9.13 2.42
C ASN A 251 -16.06 8.19 2.08
N LEU A 252 -16.32 7.25 3.00
CA LEU A 252 -17.46 6.35 2.96
C LEU A 252 -18.36 6.62 4.17
N LEU A 253 -19.66 6.69 3.92
CA LEU A 253 -20.68 6.76 4.96
C LEU A 253 -21.52 5.49 4.88
N PHE A 254 -21.75 4.88 6.04
CA PHE A 254 -22.59 3.69 6.22
C PHE A 254 -23.77 4.08 7.11
N THR A 255 -24.98 4.01 6.57
CA THR A 255 -26.22 4.35 7.28
C THR A 255 -27.09 3.10 7.32
N ASP A 256 -27.10 2.42 8.46
CA ASP A 256 -27.88 1.21 8.72
C ASP A 256 -27.76 0.13 7.63
N VAL A 257 -26.53 -0.12 7.17
CA VAL A 257 -26.25 -1.08 6.09
C VAL A 257 -26.34 -2.50 6.61
N PHE A 258 -27.34 -3.26 6.13
CA PHE A 258 -27.44 -4.68 6.44
C PHE A 258 -26.41 -5.50 5.64
N VAL A 259 -25.72 -6.42 6.33
CA VAL A 259 -24.88 -7.46 5.73
C VAL A 259 -25.16 -8.81 6.37
N PRO A 260 -25.19 -9.91 5.60
CA PRO A 260 -25.48 -11.25 6.13
C PRO A 260 -24.29 -11.76 6.98
N GLU A 261 -24.51 -12.80 7.77
CA GLU A 261 -23.45 -13.45 8.56
C GLU A 261 -22.25 -13.91 7.72
N THR A 262 -22.48 -14.31 6.47
CA THR A 262 -21.44 -14.69 5.52
C THR A 262 -20.53 -13.53 5.08
N ALA A 263 -20.88 -12.29 5.44
CA ALA A 263 -20.00 -11.13 5.24
C ALA A 263 -18.80 -11.09 6.19
N ARG A 264 -18.75 -11.94 7.22
CA ARG A 264 -17.58 -12.01 8.09
C ARG A 264 -16.34 -12.46 7.30
N MET A 265 -15.37 -11.55 7.15
CA MET A 265 -14.07 -11.87 6.57
C MET A 265 -13.16 -12.57 7.57
N MET A 266 -13.33 -12.29 8.84
CA MET A 266 -12.62 -12.92 9.97
C MET A 266 -13.60 -13.11 11.15
N PRO A 267 -13.40 -14.11 12.00
CA PRO A 267 -14.13 -14.24 13.28
C PRO A 267 -13.97 -12.98 14.15
N GLU A 268 -14.93 -12.77 15.03
CA GLU A 268 -14.87 -11.68 16.00
C GLU A 268 -13.55 -11.68 16.78
N GLY A 269 -12.94 -10.51 16.93
CA GLY A 269 -11.69 -10.29 17.66
C GLY A 269 -10.44 -10.79 16.94
N LEU A 270 -10.56 -11.57 15.86
CA LEU A 270 -9.40 -12.14 15.19
C LEU A 270 -8.55 -11.05 14.51
N TYR A 271 -9.17 -10.01 13.98
CA TYR A 271 -8.42 -8.87 13.44
C TYR A 271 -7.59 -8.15 14.52
N PHE A 272 -8.13 -8.00 15.73
CA PHE A 272 -7.37 -7.44 16.85
C PHE A 272 -6.18 -8.34 17.22
N GLN A 273 -6.38 -9.67 17.22
CA GLN A 273 -5.30 -10.62 17.43
C GLN A 273 -4.22 -10.49 16.33
N ALA A 274 -4.62 -10.42 15.06
CA ALA A 274 -3.72 -10.18 13.93
C ALA A 274 -2.91 -8.88 14.12
N ALA A 275 -3.58 -7.78 14.43
CA ALA A 275 -2.93 -6.48 14.64
C ALA A 275 -1.94 -6.47 15.80
N SER A 276 -2.17 -7.27 16.83
CA SER A 276 -1.31 -7.38 18.01
C SER A 276 -0.11 -8.31 17.78
N ARG A 277 -0.30 -9.41 17.05
CA ARG A 277 0.68 -10.48 16.89
C ARG A 277 1.45 -10.43 15.57
N PHE A 278 0.93 -9.72 14.57
CA PHE A 278 1.56 -9.53 13.27
C PHE A 278 1.64 -8.03 12.92
N PRO A 279 2.46 -7.24 13.63
CA PRO A 279 2.54 -5.78 13.42
C PRO A 279 3.04 -5.41 12.01
N HIS A 280 3.73 -6.31 11.31
CA HIS A 280 4.16 -6.14 9.91
C HIS A 280 2.99 -5.82 8.96
N MET A 281 1.73 -6.17 9.33
CA MET A 281 0.56 -5.80 8.53
C MET A 281 0.45 -4.29 8.29
N PHE A 282 0.93 -3.47 9.20
CA PHE A 282 0.90 -2.02 9.08
C PHE A 282 2.03 -1.45 8.22
N ALA A 283 3.05 -2.24 7.93
CA ALA A 283 4.17 -1.86 7.06
C ALA A 283 3.91 -2.12 5.57
N THR A 284 2.78 -2.70 5.19
CA THR A 284 2.45 -3.00 3.77
C THR A 284 2.27 -1.76 2.89
N LEU A 285 2.21 -0.56 3.47
CA LEU A 285 2.23 0.70 2.73
C LEU A 285 3.64 1.04 2.20
N SER A 286 4.70 0.73 2.96
CA SER A 286 6.07 1.13 2.65
C SER A 286 6.65 0.55 1.35
N PRO A 287 6.30 -0.65 0.87
CA PRO A 287 6.77 -1.17 -0.41
C PRO A 287 6.49 -0.23 -1.60
N THR A 288 5.32 0.40 -1.64
CA THR A 288 4.98 1.40 -2.66
C THR A 288 6.04 2.50 -2.74
N TYR A 289 6.50 3.00 -1.58
CA TYR A 289 7.45 4.10 -1.49
C TYR A 289 8.89 3.67 -1.79
N MET A 290 9.25 2.41 -1.53
CA MET A 290 10.48 1.82 -2.05
C MET A 290 10.50 1.88 -3.59
N GLY A 291 9.39 1.57 -4.24
CA GLY A 291 9.22 1.65 -5.69
C GLY A 291 9.30 3.08 -6.21
N VAL A 292 8.64 4.03 -5.56
CA VAL A 292 8.68 5.47 -5.90
C VAL A 292 10.11 6.02 -5.81
N ALA A 293 10.86 5.66 -4.76
CA ALA A 293 12.27 6.04 -4.61
C ALA A 293 13.14 5.51 -5.75
N GLN A 294 12.96 4.25 -6.12
CA GLN A 294 13.65 3.63 -7.25
C GLN A 294 13.32 4.35 -8.56
N ALA A 295 12.06 4.66 -8.82
CA ALA A 295 11.62 5.37 -10.03
C ALA A 295 12.27 6.76 -10.16
N ALA A 296 12.30 7.52 -9.08
CA ALA A 296 12.92 8.85 -9.06
C ALA A 296 14.42 8.78 -9.32
N TYR A 297 15.12 7.82 -8.73
CA TYR A 297 16.53 7.57 -8.98
C TYR A 297 16.78 7.19 -10.45
N ASP A 298 16.05 6.22 -10.98
CA ASP A 298 16.20 5.73 -12.36
C ASP A 298 15.98 6.84 -13.39
N PHE A 299 14.91 7.60 -13.19
CA PHE A 299 14.64 8.78 -14.04
C PHE A 299 15.79 9.79 -14.00
N THR A 300 16.31 10.10 -12.81
CA THR A 300 17.39 11.07 -12.65
C THR A 300 18.65 10.62 -13.40
N VAL A 301 19.03 9.35 -13.29
CA VAL A 301 20.19 8.82 -14.00
C VAL A 301 20.01 8.91 -15.52
N GLN A 302 18.86 8.48 -16.06
CA GLN A 302 18.57 8.55 -17.49
C GLN A 302 18.56 10.00 -18.00
N TYR A 303 17.96 10.93 -17.24
CA TYR A 303 17.94 12.36 -17.56
C TYR A 303 19.34 12.94 -17.65
N LEU A 304 20.21 12.67 -16.68
CA LEU A 304 21.58 13.18 -16.67
C LEU A 304 22.46 12.57 -17.76
N ARG A 305 22.15 11.36 -18.21
CA ARG A 305 22.81 10.66 -19.32
C ARG A 305 22.31 11.11 -20.69
N ALA A 306 21.24 11.92 -20.75
CA ALA A 306 20.53 12.31 -21.97
C ALA A 306 19.96 11.09 -22.76
N GLU A 307 19.37 10.16 -22.04
CA GLU A 307 18.81 8.91 -22.59
C GLU A 307 17.27 8.87 -22.48
N LEU A 308 16.62 10.00 -22.16
CA LEU A 308 15.16 10.09 -22.16
C LEU A 308 14.66 10.45 -23.56
N PRO A 309 13.64 9.72 -24.09
CA PRO A 309 13.01 10.07 -25.37
C PRO A 309 12.46 11.50 -25.35
N GLY A 310 12.59 12.21 -26.49
CA GLY A 310 12.06 13.57 -26.64
C GLY A 310 12.79 14.67 -25.86
N MET A 311 13.85 14.35 -25.14
CA MET A 311 14.66 15.32 -24.40
C MET A 311 15.89 15.74 -25.18
N PRO A 312 16.34 17.01 -25.03
CA PRO A 312 17.59 17.47 -25.67
C PRO A 312 18.78 16.60 -25.23
N PRO A 313 19.73 16.30 -26.16
CA PRO A 313 20.84 15.39 -25.88
C PRO A 313 21.96 16.03 -25.04
N VAL A 314 21.60 16.77 -24.00
CA VAL A 314 22.54 17.45 -23.10
C VAL A 314 23.02 16.52 -22.01
N ARG A 315 24.25 16.06 -22.12
CA ARG A 315 24.89 15.15 -21.16
C ARG A 315 25.34 15.90 -19.90
N ARG A 316 24.47 15.98 -18.88
CA ARG A 316 24.76 16.67 -17.62
C ARG A 316 25.59 15.82 -16.64
N ARG A 317 25.81 14.55 -16.94
CA ARG A 317 26.55 13.58 -16.10
C ARG A 317 28.01 13.94 -15.84
N MET A 318 28.57 14.90 -16.58
CA MET A 318 29.96 15.32 -16.42
C MET A 318 30.17 16.31 -15.25
N TYR A 319 29.10 16.91 -14.72
CA TYR A 319 29.21 17.87 -13.64
C TYR A 319 29.42 17.19 -12.29
N PRO A 320 30.51 17.51 -11.55
CA PRO A 320 30.79 16.89 -10.24
C PRO A 320 29.61 16.99 -9.26
N THR A 321 28.92 18.14 -9.20
CA THR A 321 27.77 18.35 -8.33
C THR A 321 26.61 17.39 -8.64
N LYS A 322 26.44 16.99 -9.91
CA LYS A 322 25.43 15.99 -10.31
C LYS A 322 25.87 14.58 -9.93
N GLN A 323 27.17 14.29 -10.05
CA GLN A 323 27.75 13.01 -9.65
C GLN A 323 27.60 12.80 -8.14
N TYR A 324 27.90 13.81 -7.31
CA TYR A 324 27.69 13.75 -5.85
C TYR A 324 26.23 13.52 -5.50
N ALA A 325 25.30 14.24 -6.13
CA ALA A 325 23.88 14.09 -5.85
C ALA A 325 23.35 12.70 -6.23
N VAL A 326 23.81 12.13 -7.34
CA VAL A 326 23.46 10.75 -7.74
C VAL A 326 24.03 9.74 -6.76
N ALA A 327 25.27 9.93 -6.28
CA ALA A 327 25.89 9.09 -5.28
C ALA A 327 25.11 9.13 -3.94
N GLU A 328 24.72 10.33 -3.49
CA GLU A 328 23.89 10.49 -2.27
C GLU A 328 22.55 9.75 -2.39
N MET A 329 21.84 9.94 -3.52
CA MET A 329 20.59 9.20 -3.77
C MET A 329 20.81 7.69 -3.80
N ARG A 330 21.91 7.22 -4.38
CA ARG A 330 22.23 5.78 -4.43
C ARG A 330 22.52 5.20 -3.05
N ILE A 331 23.27 5.91 -2.21
CA ILE A 331 23.53 5.49 -0.82
C ILE A 331 22.22 5.36 -0.04
N LYS A 332 21.33 6.37 -0.13
CA LYS A 332 20.01 6.32 0.50
C LYS A 332 19.17 5.16 -0.02
N LEU A 333 19.16 4.94 -1.33
CA LEU A 333 18.38 3.87 -1.96
C LEU A 333 18.87 2.48 -1.53
N GLU A 334 20.18 2.25 -1.44
CA GLU A 334 20.73 0.97 -0.98
C GLU A 334 20.46 0.71 0.50
N ALA A 335 20.61 1.73 1.36
CA ALA A 335 20.26 1.63 2.78
C ALA A 335 18.77 1.30 2.96
N THR A 336 17.90 2.00 2.22
CA THR A 336 16.45 1.76 2.23
C THR A 336 16.12 0.34 1.78
N ARG A 337 16.74 -0.13 0.69
CA ARG A 337 16.53 -1.49 0.16
C ARG A 337 17.00 -2.56 1.14
N ALA A 338 18.14 -2.37 1.80
CA ALA A 338 18.64 -3.31 2.78
C ALA A 338 17.67 -3.50 3.95
N LEU A 339 17.16 -2.39 4.50
CA LEU A 339 16.14 -2.42 5.56
C LEU A 339 14.81 -3.02 5.07
N PHE A 340 14.37 -2.65 3.87
CA PHE A 340 13.16 -3.20 3.26
C PHE A 340 13.22 -4.72 3.13
N LEU A 341 14.31 -5.26 2.58
CA LEU A 341 14.49 -6.69 2.39
C LEU A 341 14.61 -7.44 3.73
N GLN A 342 15.30 -6.85 4.71
CA GLN A 342 15.40 -7.44 6.04
C GLN A 342 14.02 -7.47 6.72
N ASN A 343 13.28 -6.37 6.68
CA ASN A 343 11.93 -6.31 7.25
C ASN A 343 10.96 -7.32 6.60
N ALA A 344 11.07 -7.55 5.29
CA ALA A 344 10.28 -8.56 4.60
C ALA A 344 10.57 -9.99 5.08
N ARG A 345 11.83 -10.27 5.45
CA ARG A 345 12.26 -11.58 5.99
C ARG A 345 11.89 -11.77 7.46
N ASP A 346 11.89 -10.69 8.24
CA ASP A 346 11.55 -10.72 9.67
C ASP A 346 10.04 -10.87 9.93
N ALA A 347 9.21 -10.74 8.89
CA ALA A 347 7.75 -10.76 9.04
C ALA A 347 7.26 -12.12 9.53
N CYS A 348 6.81 -12.16 10.78
CA CYS A 348 6.32 -13.37 11.43
C CYS A 348 5.27 -13.02 12.50
N ILE A 349 4.54 -14.04 12.97
CA ILE A 349 3.67 -13.94 14.14
C ILE A 349 4.56 -13.82 15.39
N ASP A 350 4.16 -12.93 16.29
CA ASP A 350 4.85 -12.65 17.57
C ASP A 350 6.35 -12.33 17.39
N PRO A 351 6.71 -11.31 16.57
CA PRO A 351 8.10 -10.94 16.38
C PRO A 351 8.74 -10.52 17.71
N ASP A 352 10.01 -10.86 17.89
CA ASP A 352 10.77 -10.42 19.05
C ASP A 352 10.99 -8.90 19.08
N LYS A 353 11.59 -8.39 20.16
CA LYS A 353 11.83 -6.95 20.36
C LYS A 353 12.70 -6.36 19.25
N ASP A 354 13.77 -7.08 18.85
CA ASP A 354 14.69 -6.60 17.82
C ASP A 354 14.03 -6.56 16.44
N MET A 355 13.18 -7.54 16.10
CA MET A 355 12.39 -7.55 14.87
C MET A 355 11.40 -6.39 14.86
N ARG A 356 10.74 -6.08 15.99
CA ARG A 356 9.83 -4.92 16.07
C ARG A 356 10.57 -3.59 15.92
N MET A 357 11.74 -3.44 16.54
CA MET A 357 12.57 -2.23 16.38
C MET A 357 13.01 -2.04 14.93
N ARG A 358 13.44 -3.12 14.25
CA ARG A 358 13.78 -3.08 12.83
C ARG A 358 12.56 -2.73 11.96
N LEU A 359 11.39 -3.24 12.28
CA LEU A 359 10.14 -2.94 11.59
C LEU A 359 9.83 -1.44 11.62
N TYR A 360 9.88 -0.79 12.79
CA TYR A 360 9.64 0.64 12.92
C TYR A 360 10.72 1.47 12.20
N ALA A 361 11.99 1.10 12.38
CA ALA A 361 13.10 1.74 11.70
C ALA A 361 13.01 1.60 10.17
N ALA A 362 12.67 0.42 9.65
CA ALA A 362 12.50 0.16 8.23
C ALA A 362 11.35 0.99 7.66
N HIS A 363 10.17 0.95 8.29
CA HIS A 363 9.00 1.70 7.82
C HIS A 363 9.28 3.20 7.74
N HIS A 364 9.79 3.79 8.83
CA HIS A 364 10.18 5.19 8.87
C HIS A 364 11.20 5.54 7.78
N THR A 365 12.29 4.76 7.68
CA THR A 365 13.38 5.03 6.75
C THR A 365 12.93 4.93 5.30
N ILE A 366 12.10 3.95 4.94
CA ILE A 366 11.58 3.79 3.58
C ILE A 366 10.73 5.01 3.20
N MET A 367 9.83 5.44 4.10
CA MET A 367 8.92 6.56 3.84
C MET A 367 9.66 7.89 3.70
N GLU A 368 10.57 8.21 4.62
CA GLU A 368 11.32 9.48 4.60
C GLU A 368 12.38 9.50 3.50
N ASN A 369 13.12 8.41 3.28
CA ASN A 369 14.10 8.36 2.20
C ASN A 369 13.45 8.40 0.81
N ALA A 370 12.23 7.90 0.63
CA ALA A 370 11.51 8.08 -0.63
C ALA A 370 11.30 9.55 -0.95
N ASN A 371 10.88 10.35 0.03
CA ASN A 371 10.72 11.79 -0.13
C ASN A 371 12.08 12.50 -0.35
N ASP A 372 13.09 12.14 0.42
CA ASP A 372 14.45 12.70 0.30
C ASP A 372 15.06 12.44 -1.09
N ILE A 373 14.93 11.20 -1.59
CA ILE A 373 15.43 10.84 -2.93
C ILE A 373 14.69 11.63 -4.00
N CYS A 374 13.36 11.76 -3.91
CA CYS A 374 12.58 12.56 -4.86
C CYS A 374 12.95 14.06 -4.79
N ARG A 375 13.16 14.62 -3.61
CA ARG A 375 13.62 16.00 -3.39
C ARG A 375 15.00 16.23 -4.01
N LEU A 376 15.94 15.31 -3.80
CA LEU A 376 17.26 15.36 -4.41
C LEU A 376 17.19 15.23 -5.93
N ALA A 377 16.32 14.37 -6.46
CA ALA A 377 16.09 14.16 -7.88
C ALA A 377 15.64 15.45 -8.59
N ILE A 378 14.59 16.14 -8.06
CA ILE A 378 14.10 17.42 -8.59
C ILE A 378 15.22 18.46 -8.59
N ARG A 379 15.91 18.66 -7.46
CA ARG A 379 17.03 19.60 -7.35
C ARG A 379 18.13 19.28 -8.34
N THR A 380 18.42 18.02 -8.56
CA THR A 380 19.49 17.54 -9.43
C THR A 380 19.16 17.72 -10.91
N CYS A 381 17.92 17.42 -11.32
CA CYS A 381 17.46 17.59 -12.70
C CYS A 381 17.20 19.06 -13.05
N GLY A 382 16.86 19.90 -12.07
CA GLY A 382 16.67 21.34 -12.24
C GLY A 382 15.29 21.72 -12.75
N GLY A 383 15.11 22.94 -13.25
CA GLY A 383 13.80 23.54 -13.52
C GLY A 383 12.85 22.74 -14.42
N GLN A 384 13.35 22.02 -15.40
CA GLN A 384 12.51 21.19 -16.28
C GLN A 384 11.77 20.07 -15.50
N SER A 385 12.34 19.57 -14.41
CA SER A 385 11.74 18.50 -13.62
C SER A 385 10.48 18.91 -12.85
N MET A 386 10.17 20.21 -12.81
CA MET A 386 8.92 20.74 -12.24
C MET A 386 7.74 20.68 -13.23
N LEU A 387 8.00 20.36 -14.50
CA LEU A 387 6.95 20.28 -15.52
C LEU A 387 6.14 19.00 -15.32
N LYS A 388 4.80 19.11 -15.39
CA LYS A 388 3.88 17.98 -15.27
C LYS A 388 4.00 16.94 -16.39
N SER A 389 4.63 17.30 -17.50
CA SER A 389 4.99 16.38 -18.59
C SER A 389 6.12 15.41 -18.23
N LEU A 390 6.78 15.60 -17.08
CA LEU A 390 7.84 14.72 -16.57
C LEU A 390 7.40 14.10 -15.24
N PRO A 391 7.82 12.88 -14.93
CA PRO A 391 7.27 12.15 -13.77
C PRO A 391 7.77 12.64 -12.41
N LEU A 392 8.87 13.40 -12.32
CA LEU A 392 9.51 13.73 -11.05
C LEU A 392 8.64 14.62 -10.14
N GLU A 393 7.91 15.59 -10.70
CA GLU A 393 7.04 16.43 -9.88
C GLU A 393 5.92 15.60 -9.20
N ARG A 394 5.35 14.63 -9.94
CA ARG A 394 4.38 13.69 -9.39
C ARG A 394 5.01 12.77 -8.35
N LEU A 395 6.16 12.15 -8.66
CA LEU A 395 6.87 11.28 -7.72
C LEU A 395 7.23 12.01 -6.43
N TYR A 396 7.60 13.31 -6.52
CA TYR A 396 7.87 14.13 -5.34
C TYR A 396 6.62 14.34 -4.48
N ARG A 397 5.47 14.68 -5.08
CA ARG A 397 4.19 14.83 -4.37
C ARG A 397 3.74 13.50 -3.76
N ASP A 398 3.79 12.42 -4.55
CA ASP A 398 3.42 11.08 -4.13
C ASP A 398 4.29 10.62 -2.95
N SER A 399 5.61 10.83 -3.02
CA SER A 399 6.54 10.39 -1.98
C SER A 399 6.27 11.03 -0.62
N ARG A 400 5.78 12.28 -0.58
CA ARG A 400 5.47 12.95 0.70
C ARG A 400 4.28 12.34 1.42
N CYS A 401 3.36 11.71 0.71
CA CYS A 401 2.15 11.15 1.31
C CYS A 401 2.45 10.01 2.29
N GLY A 402 3.52 9.24 2.08
CA GLY A 402 3.81 8.02 2.83
C GLY A 402 3.94 8.21 4.32
N SER A 403 4.83 9.10 4.73
CA SER A 403 5.12 9.35 6.13
C SER A 403 4.01 10.05 6.91
N LEU A 404 2.93 10.43 6.23
CA LEU A 404 1.74 11.06 6.83
C LEU A 404 0.57 10.06 7.02
N MET A 405 0.73 8.81 6.56
CA MET A 405 -0.36 7.83 6.56
C MET A 405 -0.46 7.10 7.89
N LEU A 406 -1.69 7.10 8.44
CA LEU A 406 -2.04 6.23 9.57
C LEU A 406 -2.18 4.76 9.07
N PRO A 407 -1.93 3.78 9.94
CA PRO A 407 -1.72 3.91 11.39
C PRO A 407 -0.29 4.23 11.83
N TRP A 408 0.67 4.33 10.92
CA TRP A 408 2.08 4.56 11.24
C TRP A 408 2.65 5.74 10.45
N THR A 409 2.45 6.94 10.98
CA THR A 409 3.18 8.12 10.51
C THR A 409 4.65 8.05 10.92
N ALA A 410 5.49 8.91 10.37
CA ALA A 410 6.89 9.00 10.76
C ALA A 410 7.06 9.19 12.28
N GLU A 411 6.25 10.08 12.88
CA GLU A 411 6.27 10.40 14.31
C GLU A 411 5.84 9.20 15.16
N LEU A 412 4.78 8.50 14.76
CA LEU A 412 4.32 7.30 15.46
C LEU A 412 5.33 6.15 15.40
N CYS A 413 6.06 6.03 14.29
CA CYS A 413 7.17 5.06 14.21
C CYS A 413 8.31 5.42 15.16
N MET A 414 8.67 6.72 15.23
CA MET A 414 9.71 7.20 16.14
C MET A 414 9.30 7.02 17.61
N ASP A 415 8.06 7.36 17.98
CA ASP A 415 7.54 7.13 19.34
C ASP A 415 7.62 5.65 19.73
N ARG A 416 7.13 4.76 18.86
CA ARG A 416 7.16 3.32 19.11
C ARG A 416 8.58 2.77 19.21
N LEU A 417 9.45 3.15 18.29
CA LEU A 417 10.85 2.74 18.31
C LEU A 417 11.56 3.25 19.57
N GLY A 418 11.34 4.52 19.93
CA GLY A 418 11.92 5.10 21.15
C GLY A 418 11.47 4.36 22.41
N ARG A 419 10.21 3.98 22.50
CA ARG A 419 9.69 3.18 23.64
C ARG A 419 10.29 1.78 23.67
N GLU A 420 10.36 1.09 22.53
CA GLU A 420 11.00 -0.23 22.47
C GLU A 420 12.49 -0.17 22.87
N CYS A 421 13.19 0.94 22.58
CA CYS A 421 14.58 1.13 22.98
C CYS A 421 14.77 1.41 24.49
N LEU A 422 13.78 2.05 25.14
CA LEU A 422 13.92 2.58 26.50
C LEU A 422 13.22 1.72 27.57
N TYR A 423 12.24 0.90 27.20
CA TYR A 423 11.44 0.12 28.15
C TYR A 423 11.48 -1.38 27.84
N GLU A 424 11.49 -2.17 28.88
CA GLU A 424 11.26 -3.61 28.78
C GLU A 424 9.76 -3.97 28.89
N ALA A 425 9.41 -5.20 28.57
CA ALA A 425 8.03 -5.65 28.59
C ALA A 425 7.39 -5.49 29.98
N GLY A 426 6.34 -4.66 30.08
CA GLY A 426 5.63 -4.40 31.34
C GLY A 426 6.21 -3.26 32.18
N GLU A 427 7.35 -2.71 31.77
CA GLU A 427 7.94 -1.55 32.44
C GLU A 427 7.15 -0.27 32.16
N ARG A 428 6.95 0.55 33.19
CA ARG A 428 6.24 1.84 33.09
C ARG A 428 6.81 2.78 34.13
N ASP A 429 7.00 4.04 33.74
CA ASP A 429 7.27 5.11 34.68
C ASP A 429 5.96 5.60 35.30
N GLU A 430 6.04 6.19 36.49
CA GLU A 430 4.96 6.98 37.07
C GLU A 430 4.75 8.22 36.22
N ALA A 431 3.48 8.62 36.04
CA ALA A 431 3.17 9.84 35.30
C ALA A 431 3.85 11.03 36.01
N ILE A 432 4.62 11.81 35.26
CA ILE A 432 5.10 13.10 35.72
C ILE A 432 3.85 13.99 35.79
N GLU A 433 3.50 14.45 37.01
CA GLU A 433 2.38 15.36 37.27
C GLU A 433 2.59 16.74 36.60
#